data_24ca112c4e91eb5e9fbdd0561f759fd6
#
_entry.id   24ca112c4e91eb5e9fbdd0561f759fd6
#
_cell.length_a   1.000
_cell.length_b   1.000
_cell.length_c   1.000
_cell.angle_alpha   90.00
_cell.angle_beta   90.00
_cell.angle_gamma   90.00
#
_symmetry.space_group_name_H-M   'P 1'
#
loop_
_entity.id
_entity.type
_entity.pdbx_description
1 polymer ?
#
loop_
_entity_poly.entity_id
_entity_poly.type
_entity_poly.pdbx_seq_one_letter_code
_entity_poly.pdbx_strand_id
1 'polypeptide(L)'
;RFNDKNQLFLSGYFGRDVFNFNDDNLDLNFKVPWGNSTASIRWNHLFNDKLFVNTTGVFTDYDFAFEAAQSDFTFRLSSGIQDFSLKQDYTYFANSRHQIKFGWDVIRHKFTPSTVSGSSGETLFNFDTTKIIAYEPAVYVLDEIEINENLKINLGLRFSSFSHIGPFTRYFKNPSTGITDSTKEWASGEHIASYTGLEPRISMRYLFKDNSSVKIGVSKNNQYIHLASMSGVSLPTDLWFPSSELVKPQIGIQYSAGYFRNFKKNKYEASIEVYYKDLQNLVEYKENSQPDDNINDNVDNQLTFGKGYSYGAEFFLKKSLGDFNGWIGYTWSKTMRTFEEINEGREFPAKYDRRNDLSVIMQYDITDRWNVGFAFVYATGSAITLPEKRYFDPIENRLITVWSDRNAYRLPAYHRADISVTFKGKEFKTIKNVETGKAEQKKKTVLSTWNLSVFNLYNRKNPYFLFFDYSGDVNNGNLDVGANQVSLFPILPSITWNFKF
;
A
#
# COMPACT_ATOMS: atom_id res chain seq x y z
N ARG A 1 8.57 -28.07 14.59
CA ARG A 1 9.02 -29.14 13.70
C ARG A 1 8.54 -30.46 14.30
N PHE A 2 7.74 -31.26 13.57
CA PHE A 2 7.26 -32.57 14.03
C PHE A 2 8.30 -33.67 13.72
N ASN A 3 8.90 -33.58 12.52
CA ASN A 3 9.97 -34.46 12.05
C ASN A 3 10.71 -33.77 10.87
N ASP A 4 11.65 -34.48 10.23
CA ASP A 4 12.48 -33.93 9.15
C ASP A 4 11.67 -33.57 7.89
N LYS A 5 10.50 -34.19 7.71
CA LYS A 5 9.65 -33.95 6.56
C LYS A 5 8.49 -32.99 6.83
N ASN A 6 8.16 -32.72 8.08
CA ASN A 6 6.97 -31.93 8.45
C ASN A 6 7.32 -30.80 9.41
N GLN A 7 7.04 -29.56 8.98
CA GLN A 7 7.23 -28.36 9.77
C GLN A 7 5.95 -27.53 9.77
N LEU A 8 5.55 -27.06 10.95
CA LEU A 8 4.41 -26.17 11.12
C LEU A 8 4.92 -24.80 11.58
N PHE A 9 4.41 -23.75 10.95
CA PHE A 9 4.68 -22.36 11.29
C PHE A 9 3.37 -21.69 11.64
N LEU A 10 3.35 -20.98 12.74
CA LEU A 10 2.23 -20.15 13.19
C LEU A 10 2.72 -18.72 13.29
N SER A 11 1.97 -17.78 12.77
CA SER A 11 2.24 -16.36 12.97
C SER A 11 0.94 -15.58 13.14
N GLY A 12 1.02 -14.50 13.90
CA GLY A 12 -0.09 -13.60 14.12
C GLY A 12 0.42 -12.18 14.28
N TYR A 13 -0.40 -11.23 13.87
CA TYR A 13 -0.15 -9.80 14.03
C TYR A 13 -1.47 -9.12 14.38
N PHE A 14 -1.39 -8.15 15.25
CA PHE A 14 -2.47 -7.23 15.56
C PHE A 14 -1.90 -5.82 15.70
N GLY A 15 -2.53 -4.85 15.08
CA GLY A 15 -2.17 -3.43 15.19
C GLY A 15 -3.41 -2.56 15.04
N ARG A 16 -3.50 -1.51 15.86
CA ARG A 16 -4.55 -0.49 15.77
C ARG A 16 -3.93 0.88 16.04
N ASP A 17 -4.16 1.80 15.13
CA ASP A 17 -3.76 3.20 15.23
C ASP A 17 -5.01 4.07 15.33
N VAL A 18 -4.89 5.23 15.96
CA VAL A 18 -5.95 6.21 16.05
C VAL A 18 -5.36 7.60 15.84
N PHE A 19 -5.78 8.25 14.78
CA PHE A 19 -5.53 9.68 14.60
C PHE A 19 -6.66 10.47 15.23
N ASN A 20 -6.34 11.37 16.17
CA ASN A 20 -7.30 12.27 16.81
C ASN A 20 -6.96 13.71 16.43
N PHE A 21 -7.97 14.48 16.10
CA PHE A 21 -7.88 15.90 15.90
C PHE A 21 -9.00 16.60 16.70
N ASN A 22 -8.60 17.58 17.51
CA ASN A 22 -9.53 18.40 18.28
C ASN A 22 -9.29 19.86 17.93
N ASP A 23 -10.35 20.58 17.65
CA ASP A 23 -10.36 22.04 17.52
C ASP A 23 -11.36 22.60 18.52
N ASP A 24 -10.81 23.16 19.61
CA ASP A 24 -11.62 23.72 20.70
C ASP A 24 -12.39 24.99 20.30
N ASN A 25 -11.94 25.70 19.24
CA ASN A 25 -12.62 26.92 18.78
C ASN A 25 -13.89 26.60 17.99
N LEU A 26 -13.88 25.46 17.28
CA LEU A 26 -15.01 25.02 16.46
C LEU A 26 -15.87 23.96 17.16
N ASP A 27 -15.53 23.58 18.41
CA ASP A 27 -16.11 22.44 19.12
C ASP A 27 -16.17 21.18 18.24
N LEU A 28 -15.10 20.98 17.43
CA LEU A 28 -15.00 19.91 16.47
C LEU A 28 -13.98 18.88 16.94
N ASN A 29 -14.42 17.65 17.08
CA ASN A 29 -13.55 16.52 17.35
C ASN A 29 -13.74 15.47 16.26
N PHE A 30 -12.66 15.07 15.58
CA PHE A 30 -12.71 13.92 14.72
C PHE A 30 -11.61 12.91 15.02
N LYS A 31 -11.96 11.64 14.84
CA LYS A 31 -11.06 10.50 15.02
C LYS A 31 -11.07 9.63 13.78
N VAL A 32 -9.91 9.13 13.43
CA VAL A 32 -9.76 8.13 12.37
C VAL A 32 -9.04 6.93 12.98
N PRO A 33 -9.76 5.96 13.55
CA PRO A 33 -9.19 4.68 13.93
C PRO A 33 -9.07 3.78 12.71
N TRP A 34 -7.95 3.09 12.57
CA TRP A 34 -7.77 1.99 11.62
C TRP A 34 -6.92 0.89 12.24
N GLY A 35 -7.13 -0.33 11.78
CA GLY A 35 -6.39 -1.45 12.30
C GLY A 35 -6.40 -2.64 11.37
N ASN A 36 -5.51 -3.58 11.64
CA ASN A 36 -5.59 -4.87 11.03
C ASN A 36 -5.17 -5.98 12.00
N SER A 37 -5.73 -7.16 11.80
CA SER A 37 -5.32 -8.39 12.44
C SER A 37 -5.09 -9.46 11.38
N THR A 38 -4.03 -10.25 11.58
CA THR A 38 -3.68 -11.34 10.67
C THR A 38 -3.27 -12.55 11.50
N ALA A 39 -3.77 -13.71 11.09
CA ALA A 39 -3.30 -15.00 11.60
C ALA A 39 -2.97 -15.91 10.44
N SER A 40 -1.85 -16.63 10.51
CA SER A 40 -1.50 -17.61 9.49
C SER A 40 -0.99 -18.92 10.09
N ILE A 41 -1.34 -20.01 9.42
CA ILE A 41 -0.84 -21.36 9.68
C ILE A 41 -0.26 -21.89 8.38
N ARG A 42 1.00 -22.29 8.41
CA ARG A 42 1.66 -22.89 7.25
C ARG A 42 2.26 -24.23 7.63
N TRP A 43 1.84 -25.27 6.91
CA TRP A 43 2.42 -26.59 6.97
C TRP A 43 3.31 -26.80 5.75
N ASN A 44 4.58 -27.08 6.00
CA ASN A 44 5.55 -27.48 4.98
C ASN A 44 5.70 -29.01 5.06
N HIS A 45 5.56 -29.70 3.93
CA HIS A 45 5.74 -31.12 3.82
C HIS A 45 6.67 -31.49 2.67
N LEU A 46 7.71 -32.27 2.98
CA LEU A 46 8.65 -32.85 2.01
C LEU A 46 8.18 -34.26 1.64
N PHE A 47 7.73 -34.46 0.39
CA PHE A 47 7.42 -35.78 -0.14
C PHE A 47 8.69 -36.60 -0.34
N ASN A 48 9.67 -35.97 -1.01
CA ASN A 48 11.02 -36.50 -1.27
C ASN A 48 11.97 -35.34 -1.55
N ASP A 49 13.23 -35.66 -1.92
CA ASP A 49 14.29 -34.65 -2.16
C ASP A 49 14.01 -33.70 -3.34
N LYS A 50 13.02 -34.02 -4.17
CA LYS A 50 12.67 -33.24 -5.36
C LYS A 50 11.33 -32.51 -5.27
N LEU A 51 10.45 -32.93 -4.37
CA LEU A 51 9.08 -32.39 -4.29
C LEU A 51 8.73 -32.03 -2.86
N PHE A 52 8.32 -30.80 -2.65
CA PHE A 52 7.71 -30.36 -1.40
C PHE A 52 6.50 -29.45 -1.64
N VAL A 53 5.68 -29.31 -0.62
CA VAL A 53 4.48 -28.47 -0.63
C VAL A 53 4.45 -27.58 0.61
N ASN A 54 3.97 -26.36 0.41
CA ASN A 54 3.53 -25.46 1.48
C ASN A 54 2.00 -25.34 1.40
N THR A 55 1.31 -25.78 2.43
CA THR A 55 -0.12 -25.50 2.61
C THR A 55 -0.26 -24.37 3.60
N THR A 56 -0.89 -23.28 3.20
CA THR A 56 -1.00 -22.06 4.01
C THR A 56 -2.46 -21.63 4.12
N GLY A 57 -2.96 -21.52 5.34
CA GLY A 57 -4.22 -20.85 5.68
C GLY A 57 -3.91 -19.48 6.25
N VAL A 58 -4.62 -18.45 5.80
CA VAL A 58 -4.47 -17.07 6.27
C VAL A 58 -5.84 -16.49 6.54
N PHE A 59 -5.96 -15.80 7.66
CA PHE A 59 -7.08 -14.93 8.00
C PHE A 59 -6.56 -13.51 8.14
N THR A 60 -7.25 -12.53 7.53
CA THR A 60 -6.97 -11.11 7.71
C THR A 60 -8.26 -10.35 7.93
N ASP A 61 -8.18 -9.31 8.76
CA ASP A 61 -9.29 -8.41 9.07
C ASP A 61 -8.73 -7.00 9.15
N TYR A 62 -9.17 -6.14 8.23
CA TYR A 62 -8.84 -4.72 8.18
C TYR A 62 -10.10 -3.90 8.30
N ASP A 63 -10.12 -2.96 9.22
CA ASP A 63 -11.17 -1.98 9.38
C ASP A 63 -10.61 -0.57 9.56
N PHE A 64 -11.38 0.42 9.11
CA PHE A 64 -11.21 1.81 9.49
C PHE A 64 -12.55 2.45 9.78
N ALA A 65 -12.51 3.56 10.53
CA ALA A 65 -13.67 4.43 10.68
C ALA A 65 -13.23 5.91 10.61
N PHE A 66 -14.16 6.75 10.25
CA PHE A 66 -14.10 8.19 10.45
C PHE A 66 -15.20 8.56 11.42
N GLU A 67 -14.84 9.15 12.53
CA GLU A 67 -15.76 9.59 13.59
C GLU A 67 -15.65 11.10 13.71
N ALA A 68 -16.77 11.81 13.67
CA ALA A 68 -16.85 13.24 13.91
C ALA A 68 -17.89 13.54 14.99
N ALA A 69 -17.57 14.49 15.86
CA ALA A 69 -18.49 14.97 16.89
C ALA A 69 -18.41 16.50 16.95
N GLN A 70 -19.58 17.15 16.96
CA GLN A 70 -19.73 18.59 17.16
C GLN A 70 -21.01 18.85 17.94
N SER A 71 -20.90 19.44 19.13
CA SER A 71 -22.03 19.64 20.04
C SER A 71 -22.82 18.34 20.22
N ASP A 72 -24.13 18.34 19.92
CA ASP A 72 -25.04 17.18 20.06
C ASP A 72 -25.05 16.29 18.79
N PHE A 73 -24.24 16.59 17.76
CA PHE A 73 -24.16 15.80 16.55
C PHE A 73 -22.97 14.86 16.60
N THR A 74 -23.21 13.57 16.33
CA THR A 74 -22.16 12.59 16.11
C THR A 74 -22.35 11.89 14.77
N PHE A 75 -21.25 11.60 14.10
CA PHE A 75 -21.22 10.90 12.83
C PHE A 75 -20.09 9.85 12.83
N ARG A 76 -20.39 8.65 12.36
CA ARG A 76 -19.40 7.59 12.17
C ARG A 76 -19.62 6.92 10.82
N LEU A 77 -18.61 6.98 9.99
CA LEU A 77 -18.49 6.18 8.76
C LEU A 77 -17.45 5.09 9.02
N SER A 78 -17.77 3.83 8.77
CA SER A 78 -16.82 2.72 8.88
C SER A 78 -16.85 1.83 7.66
N SER A 79 -15.69 1.27 7.32
CA SER A 79 -15.52 0.34 6.20
C SER A 79 -14.46 -0.72 6.56
N GLY A 80 -14.52 -1.88 5.91
CA GLY A 80 -13.58 -2.95 6.18
C GLY A 80 -13.58 -4.06 5.14
N ILE A 81 -12.52 -4.87 5.20
CA ILE A 81 -12.37 -6.09 4.39
C ILE A 81 -11.85 -7.21 5.29
N GLN A 82 -12.51 -8.35 5.22
CA GLN A 82 -12.14 -9.57 5.91
C GLN A 82 -11.90 -10.68 4.90
N ASP A 83 -10.71 -11.28 4.92
CA ASP A 83 -10.30 -12.31 3.98
C ASP A 83 -9.98 -13.62 4.70
N PHE A 84 -10.39 -14.71 4.09
CA PHE A 84 -9.95 -16.06 4.42
C PHE A 84 -9.34 -16.70 3.18
N SER A 85 -8.07 -17.08 3.27
CA SER A 85 -7.30 -17.64 2.16
C SER A 85 -6.78 -19.03 2.48
N LEU A 86 -6.90 -19.94 1.52
CA LEU A 86 -6.25 -21.24 1.55
C LEU A 86 -5.44 -21.42 0.27
N LYS A 87 -4.17 -21.78 0.43
CA LYS A 87 -3.20 -21.87 -0.66
C LYS A 87 -2.35 -23.14 -0.55
N GLN A 88 -2.05 -23.76 -1.69
CA GLN A 88 -1.04 -24.81 -1.81
C GLN A 88 -0.03 -24.47 -2.89
N ASP A 89 1.23 -24.41 -2.49
CA ASP A 89 2.37 -24.13 -3.36
C ASP A 89 3.28 -25.35 -3.41
N TYR A 90 3.40 -25.96 -4.57
CA TYR A 90 4.31 -27.08 -4.84
C TYR A 90 5.57 -26.57 -5.51
N THR A 91 6.71 -27.11 -5.09
CA THR A 91 7.99 -26.90 -5.78
C THR A 91 8.57 -28.25 -6.15
N TYR A 92 8.85 -28.42 -7.43
CA TYR A 92 9.38 -29.66 -8.00
C TYR A 92 10.69 -29.39 -8.74
N PHE A 93 11.76 -29.99 -8.26
CA PHE A 93 13.07 -29.99 -8.90
C PHE A 93 13.12 -31.15 -9.89
N ALA A 94 12.66 -30.93 -11.12
CA ALA A 94 12.61 -31.97 -12.15
C ALA A 94 14.02 -32.49 -12.48
N ASN A 95 14.97 -31.56 -12.64
CA ASN A 95 16.40 -31.83 -12.83
C ASN A 95 17.20 -30.56 -12.45
N SER A 96 18.51 -30.55 -12.74
CA SER A 96 19.39 -29.40 -12.44
C SER A 96 19.06 -28.13 -13.23
N ARG A 97 18.27 -28.22 -14.30
CA ARG A 97 17.93 -27.08 -15.17
C ARG A 97 16.51 -26.57 -14.97
N HIS A 98 15.60 -27.39 -14.43
CA HIS A 98 14.18 -27.06 -14.31
C HIS A 98 13.72 -27.09 -12.87
N GLN A 99 13.25 -25.94 -12.35
CA GLN A 99 12.54 -25.85 -11.10
C GLN A 99 11.12 -25.41 -11.39
N ILE A 100 10.17 -26.36 -11.27
CA ILE A 100 8.77 -26.12 -11.56
C ILE A 100 8.04 -25.79 -10.26
N LYS A 101 7.36 -24.64 -10.23
CA LYS A 101 6.46 -24.24 -9.16
C LYS A 101 5.04 -24.24 -9.70
N PHE A 102 4.13 -24.91 -9.01
CA PHE A 102 2.72 -24.94 -9.37
C PHE A 102 1.86 -24.98 -8.12
N GLY A 103 0.63 -24.54 -8.27
CA GLY A 103 -0.25 -24.52 -7.11
C GLY A 103 -1.61 -23.92 -7.42
N TRP A 104 -2.36 -23.77 -6.35
CA TRP A 104 -3.66 -23.13 -6.37
C TRP A 104 -3.86 -22.31 -5.11
N ASP A 105 -4.73 -21.31 -5.20
CA ASP A 105 -5.21 -20.52 -4.08
C ASP A 105 -6.70 -20.22 -4.25
N VAL A 106 -7.38 -20.08 -3.12
CA VAL A 106 -8.77 -19.61 -3.05
C VAL A 106 -8.85 -18.58 -1.93
N ILE A 107 -9.38 -17.42 -2.24
CA ILE A 107 -9.64 -16.38 -1.26
C ILE A 107 -11.15 -16.13 -1.21
N ARG A 108 -11.70 -16.13 0.00
CA ARG A 108 -13.05 -15.64 0.27
C ARG A 108 -12.94 -14.26 0.88
N HIS A 109 -13.50 -13.29 0.19
CA HIS A 109 -13.58 -11.90 0.60
C HIS A 109 -14.94 -11.59 1.20
N LYS A 110 -14.95 -10.75 2.24
CA LYS A 110 -16.15 -10.14 2.79
C LYS A 110 -15.88 -8.65 2.97
N PHE A 111 -16.51 -7.85 2.14
CA PHE A 111 -16.42 -6.40 2.22
C PHE A 111 -17.56 -5.83 3.04
N THR A 112 -17.27 -4.80 3.81
CA THR A 112 -18.23 -3.87 4.39
C THR A 112 -17.93 -2.52 3.74
N PRO A 113 -18.61 -2.14 2.64
CA PRO A 113 -18.23 -0.97 1.83
C PRO A 113 -18.29 0.32 2.64
N SER A 114 -19.39 0.55 3.33
CA SER A 114 -19.55 1.65 4.28
C SER A 114 -20.73 1.37 5.21
N THR A 115 -20.60 1.77 6.46
CA THR A 115 -21.69 1.80 7.43
C THR A 115 -21.70 3.19 8.04
N VAL A 116 -22.84 3.86 7.99
CA VAL A 116 -23.02 5.21 8.54
C VAL A 116 -23.90 5.12 9.78
N SER A 117 -23.45 5.68 10.88
CA SER A 117 -24.21 5.79 12.11
C SER A 117 -23.94 7.11 12.82
N GLY A 118 -24.83 7.53 13.70
CA GLY A 118 -24.63 8.74 14.48
C GLY A 118 -25.85 9.13 15.28
N SER A 119 -25.80 10.37 15.81
CA SER A 119 -26.88 10.97 16.54
C SER A 119 -27.02 12.46 16.23
N SER A 120 -28.23 12.98 16.32
CA SER A 120 -28.53 14.40 16.29
C SER A 120 -29.46 14.68 17.44
N GLY A 121 -28.94 15.24 18.54
CA GLY A 121 -29.62 15.29 19.85
C GLY A 121 -29.93 13.87 20.34
N GLU A 122 -31.18 13.61 20.69
CA GLU A 122 -31.64 12.30 21.15
C GLU A 122 -31.96 11.31 20.00
N THR A 123 -31.96 11.76 18.75
CA THR A 123 -32.29 10.93 17.58
C THR A 123 -31.08 10.16 17.11
N LEU A 124 -31.13 8.82 17.14
CA LEU A 124 -30.13 7.94 16.63
C LEU A 124 -30.45 7.56 15.17
N PHE A 125 -29.43 7.51 14.31
CA PHE A 125 -29.54 6.97 12.95
C PHE A 125 -28.46 5.92 12.72
N ASN A 126 -28.82 4.89 11.98
CA ASN A 126 -27.91 3.82 11.56
C ASN A 126 -28.31 3.32 10.18
N PHE A 127 -27.39 3.44 9.23
CA PHE A 127 -27.56 2.96 7.87
C PHE A 127 -26.51 1.86 7.62
N ASP A 128 -26.95 0.62 7.71
CA ASP A 128 -26.09 -0.53 7.48
C ASP A 128 -26.10 -0.88 5.99
N THR A 129 -24.94 -1.00 5.38
CA THR A 129 -24.82 -1.38 3.99
C THR A 129 -24.74 -2.91 3.84
N THR A 130 -25.23 -3.41 2.71
CA THR A 130 -25.15 -4.83 2.40
C THR A 130 -23.69 -5.26 2.29
N LYS A 131 -23.31 -6.27 3.08
CA LYS A 131 -21.99 -6.90 3.00
C LYS A 131 -21.84 -7.61 1.66
N ILE A 132 -20.70 -7.40 1.01
CA ILE A 132 -20.41 -8.00 -0.30
C ILE A 132 -19.52 -9.21 -0.08
N ILE A 133 -19.90 -10.36 -0.66
CA ILE A 133 -19.13 -11.60 -0.59
C ILE A 133 -18.61 -11.95 -1.97
N ALA A 134 -17.32 -12.26 -2.05
CA ALA A 134 -16.69 -12.70 -3.28
C ALA A 134 -15.70 -13.84 -3.06
N TYR A 135 -15.47 -14.62 -4.11
CA TYR A 135 -14.45 -15.67 -4.17
C TYR A 135 -13.48 -15.41 -5.31
N GLU A 136 -12.20 -15.59 -5.01
CA GLU A 136 -11.12 -15.47 -5.97
C GLU A 136 -10.27 -16.74 -5.98
N PRO A 137 -10.66 -17.79 -6.74
CA PRO A 137 -9.84 -18.95 -6.98
C PRO A 137 -8.82 -18.71 -8.10
N ALA A 138 -7.64 -19.32 -7.98
CA ALA A 138 -6.65 -19.33 -9.04
C ALA A 138 -5.81 -20.62 -9.04
N VAL A 139 -5.25 -20.93 -10.22
CA VAL A 139 -4.26 -21.98 -10.41
C VAL A 139 -3.08 -21.40 -11.20
N TYR A 140 -1.88 -21.91 -10.95
CA TYR A 140 -0.71 -21.41 -11.65
C TYR A 140 0.36 -22.48 -11.84
N VAL A 141 1.21 -22.25 -12.83
CA VAL A 141 2.45 -22.97 -13.07
C VAL A 141 3.55 -21.98 -13.48
N LEU A 142 4.75 -22.19 -12.98
CA LEU A 142 5.96 -21.44 -13.31
C LEU A 142 7.12 -22.43 -13.47
N ASP A 143 7.88 -22.32 -14.56
CA ASP A 143 9.14 -23.04 -14.75
C ASP A 143 10.31 -22.04 -14.75
N GLU A 144 11.25 -22.22 -13.84
CA GLU A 144 12.53 -21.54 -13.80
C GLU A 144 13.56 -22.42 -14.52
N ILE A 145 13.97 -21.98 -15.71
CA ILE A 145 14.78 -22.77 -16.64
C ILE A 145 16.21 -22.23 -16.67
N GLU A 146 17.18 -23.03 -16.30
CA GLU A 146 18.61 -22.76 -16.53
C GLU A 146 19.05 -23.33 -17.87
N ILE A 147 18.99 -22.52 -18.93
CA ILE A 147 19.43 -22.95 -20.29
C ILE A 147 20.92 -23.29 -20.27
N ASN A 148 21.70 -22.41 -19.63
CA ASN A 148 23.13 -22.59 -19.36
C ASN A 148 23.55 -21.68 -18.21
N GLU A 149 24.85 -21.66 -17.86
CA GLU A 149 25.40 -20.86 -16.77
C GLU A 149 25.11 -19.34 -16.90
N ASN A 150 24.92 -18.86 -18.12
CA ASN A 150 24.71 -17.45 -18.42
C ASN A 150 23.24 -17.07 -18.60
N LEU A 151 22.40 -18.01 -19.05
CA LEU A 151 21.02 -17.71 -19.46
C LEU A 151 20.01 -18.45 -18.60
N LYS A 152 19.16 -17.68 -17.90
CA LYS A 152 17.98 -18.18 -17.19
C LYS A 152 16.71 -17.56 -17.77
N ILE A 153 15.67 -18.37 -17.90
CA ILE A 153 14.35 -17.96 -18.36
C ILE A 153 13.32 -18.43 -17.33
N ASN A 154 12.35 -17.57 -17.00
CA ASN A 154 11.19 -17.93 -16.20
C ASN A 154 9.95 -17.80 -17.08
N LEU A 155 9.19 -18.87 -17.16
CA LEU A 155 7.92 -18.94 -17.88
C LEU A 155 6.81 -19.27 -16.90
N GLY A 156 5.86 -18.40 -16.74
CA GLY A 156 4.74 -18.57 -15.82
C GLY A 156 3.39 -18.31 -16.46
N LEU A 157 2.40 -19.04 -16.02
CA LEU A 157 1.01 -18.83 -16.39
C LEU A 157 0.14 -19.01 -15.15
N ARG A 158 -0.70 -18.02 -14.86
CA ARG A 158 -1.74 -18.08 -13.85
C ARG A 158 -3.10 -17.90 -14.54
N PHE A 159 -4.04 -18.73 -14.16
CA PHE A 159 -5.46 -18.55 -14.46
C PHE A 159 -6.17 -18.19 -13.16
N SER A 160 -6.80 -17.05 -13.13
CA SER A 160 -7.60 -16.57 -12.01
C SER A 160 -9.06 -16.41 -12.40
N SER A 161 -9.95 -16.58 -11.45
CA SER A 161 -11.36 -16.30 -11.57
C SER A 161 -11.82 -15.50 -10.37
N PHE A 162 -12.85 -14.71 -10.56
CA PHE A 162 -13.51 -13.94 -9.52
C PHE A 162 -15.00 -14.11 -9.63
N SER A 163 -15.70 -14.27 -8.51
CA SER A 163 -17.15 -14.42 -8.46
C SER A 163 -17.72 -13.59 -7.30
N HIS A 164 -18.56 -12.61 -7.64
CA HIS A 164 -19.39 -11.88 -6.70
C HIS A 164 -20.70 -12.66 -6.50
N ILE A 165 -21.05 -12.94 -5.24
CA ILE A 165 -22.25 -13.70 -4.88
C ILE A 165 -23.11 -12.95 -3.87
N GLY A 166 -24.43 -13.20 -3.91
CA GLY A 166 -25.38 -12.66 -2.93
C GLY A 166 -25.17 -13.15 -1.49
N PRO A 167 -25.81 -12.50 -0.50
CA PRO A 167 -26.91 -11.56 -0.71
C PRO A 167 -26.43 -10.17 -1.16
N PHE A 168 -27.16 -9.52 -2.05
CA PHE A 168 -26.84 -8.17 -2.55
C PHE A 168 -28.08 -7.51 -3.11
N THR A 169 -28.20 -6.19 -2.94
CA THR A 169 -29.26 -5.36 -3.53
C THR A 169 -28.63 -4.32 -4.45
N ARG A 170 -29.01 -4.30 -5.71
CA ARG A 170 -28.63 -3.29 -6.69
C ARG A 170 -29.71 -2.22 -6.76
N TYR A 171 -29.29 -0.97 -6.66
CA TYR A 171 -30.13 0.21 -6.84
C TYR A 171 -29.88 0.81 -8.23
N PHE A 172 -30.92 0.85 -9.07
CA PHE A 172 -30.84 1.49 -10.39
C PHE A 172 -31.30 2.93 -10.25
N LYS A 173 -30.39 3.86 -10.48
CA LYS A 173 -30.65 5.30 -10.36
C LYS A 173 -31.04 5.87 -11.72
N ASN A 174 -32.02 6.77 -11.72
CA ASN A 174 -32.34 7.61 -12.87
C ASN A 174 -31.20 8.59 -13.12
N PRO A 175 -30.56 8.58 -14.30
CA PRO A 175 -29.40 9.44 -14.58
C PRO A 175 -29.70 10.95 -14.48
N SER A 176 -30.98 11.35 -14.69
CA SER A 176 -31.35 12.76 -14.69
C SER A 176 -31.76 13.27 -13.31
N THR A 177 -32.32 12.41 -12.46
CA THR A 177 -32.90 12.83 -11.17
C THR A 177 -32.09 12.31 -9.98
N GLY A 178 -31.21 11.32 -10.18
CA GLY A 178 -30.50 10.63 -9.10
C GLY A 178 -31.37 9.75 -8.20
N ILE A 179 -32.69 9.69 -8.45
CA ILE A 179 -33.64 8.91 -7.64
C ILE A 179 -33.58 7.43 -8.05
N THR A 180 -33.79 6.52 -7.10
CA THR A 180 -33.85 5.08 -7.38
C THR A 180 -35.15 4.76 -8.12
N ASP A 181 -35.02 4.29 -9.38
CA ASP A 181 -36.16 3.88 -10.23
C ASP A 181 -36.58 2.43 -9.90
N SER A 182 -35.62 1.54 -9.61
CA SER A 182 -35.91 0.14 -9.33
C SER A 182 -34.76 -0.49 -8.52
N THR A 183 -35.04 -1.66 -7.94
CA THR A 183 -34.06 -2.46 -7.24
C THR A 183 -34.08 -3.89 -7.76
N LYS A 184 -32.93 -4.56 -7.68
CA LYS A 184 -32.80 -5.99 -7.93
C LYS A 184 -32.09 -6.64 -6.75
N GLU A 185 -32.67 -7.69 -6.22
CA GLU A 185 -32.16 -8.43 -5.09
C GLU A 185 -31.66 -9.80 -5.52
N TRP A 186 -30.55 -10.24 -4.96
CA TRP A 186 -30.03 -11.60 -5.06
C TRP A 186 -29.99 -12.23 -3.68
N ALA A 187 -30.51 -13.45 -3.59
CA ALA A 187 -30.45 -14.24 -2.35
C ALA A 187 -29.03 -14.69 -2.02
N SER A 188 -28.84 -15.20 -0.80
CA SER A 188 -27.55 -15.74 -0.38
C SER A 188 -27.08 -16.89 -1.27
N GLY A 189 -25.87 -16.80 -1.80
CA GLY A 189 -25.27 -17.77 -2.71
C GLY A 189 -25.66 -17.61 -4.18
N GLU A 190 -26.57 -16.73 -4.53
CA GLU A 190 -26.88 -16.43 -5.93
C GLU A 190 -25.70 -15.72 -6.61
N HIS A 191 -25.49 -16.07 -7.87
CA HIS A 191 -24.42 -15.52 -8.69
C HIS A 191 -24.82 -14.15 -9.24
N ILE A 192 -23.93 -13.15 -9.07
CA ILE A 192 -24.13 -11.76 -9.53
C ILE A 192 -23.25 -11.48 -10.74
N ALA A 193 -21.94 -11.61 -10.59
CA ALA A 193 -20.97 -11.34 -11.64
C ALA A 193 -19.75 -12.27 -11.53
N SER A 194 -19.17 -12.64 -12.67
CA SER A 194 -17.93 -13.40 -12.74
C SER A 194 -16.99 -12.86 -13.79
N TYR A 195 -15.70 -12.98 -13.48
CA TYR A 195 -14.61 -12.62 -14.36
C TYR A 195 -13.54 -13.71 -14.34
N THR A 196 -12.86 -13.89 -15.46
CA THR A 196 -11.70 -14.78 -15.55
C THR A 196 -10.53 -14.04 -16.15
N GLY A 197 -9.32 -14.42 -15.74
CA GLY A 197 -8.10 -13.80 -16.21
C GLY A 197 -7.00 -14.81 -16.52
N LEU A 198 -6.33 -14.61 -17.64
CA LEU A 198 -5.10 -15.30 -17.97
C LEU A 198 -3.93 -14.34 -17.80
N GLU A 199 -2.96 -14.73 -16.96
CA GLU A 199 -1.86 -13.88 -16.48
C GLU A 199 -0.50 -14.52 -16.82
N PRO A 200 -0.03 -14.37 -18.08
CA PRO A 200 1.29 -14.81 -18.48
C PRO A 200 2.38 -13.94 -17.85
N ARG A 201 3.50 -14.58 -17.51
CA ARG A 201 4.74 -13.95 -17.01
C ARG A 201 5.92 -14.57 -17.69
N ILE A 202 6.75 -13.75 -18.35
CA ILE A 202 7.96 -14.18 -19.02
C ILE A 202 9.07 -13.26 -18.55
N SER A 203 10.17 -13.83 -18.09
CA SER A 203 11.37 -13.06 -17.82
C SER A 203 12.62 -13.84 -18.23
N MET A 204 13.63 -13.09 -18.64
CA MET A 204 14.92 -13.62 -19.05
C MET A 204 16.03 -12.85 -18.35
N ARG A 205 17.06 -13.57 -17.90
CA ARG A 205 18.30 -13.00 -17.39
C ARG A 205 19.47 -13.58 -18.16
N TYR A 206 20.30 -12.70 -18.72
CA TYR A 206 21.57 -13.06 -19.33
C TYR A 206 22.73 -12.48 -18.51
N LEU A 207 23.65 -13.34 -18.08
CA LEU A 207 24.83 -13.00 -17.29
C LEU A 207 26.04 -12.91 -18.22
N PHE A 208 26.73 -11.77 -18.20
CA PHE A 208 27.98 -11.56 -18.92
C PHE A 208 29.18 -11.98 -18.06
N LYS A 209 30.33 -12.22 -18.71
CA LYS A 209 31.58 -12.67 -18.05
C LYS A 209 32.18 -11.64 -17.06
N ASP A 210 31.81 -10.36 -17.21
CA ASP A 210 32.32 -9.25 -16.42
C ASP A 210 31.51 -8.95 -15.13
N ASN A 211 30.74 -9.92 -14.64
CA ASN A 211 29.83 -9.78 -13.50
C ASN A 211 28.70 -8.74 -13.74
N SER A 212 28.29 -8.59 -14.98
CA SER A 212 27.11 -7.82 -15.35
C SER A 212 26.00 -8.73 -15.88
N SER A 213 24.77 -8.27 -15.81
CA SER A 213 23.63 -8.98 -16.37
C SER A 213 22.57 -8.02 -16.93
N VAL A 214 21.88 -8.50 -17.94
CA VAL A 214 20.64 -7.88 -18.44
C VAL A 214 19.46 -8.74 -18.00
N LYS A 215 18.40 -8.10 -17.56
CA LYS A 215 17.11 -8.74 -17.31
C LYS A 215 16.06 -8.05 -18.17
N ILE A 216 15.16 -8.82 -18.74
CA ILE A 216 13.96 -8.32 -19.41
C ILE A 216 12.76 -9.09 -18.90
N GLY A 217 11.60 -8.46 -18.87
CA GLY A 217 10.39 -9.11 -18.38
C GLY A 217 9.12 -8.49 -18.93
N VAL A 218 8.12 -9.35 -19.11
CA VAL A 218 6.74 -8.97 -19.44
C VAL A 218 5.82 -9.73 -18.51
N SER A 219 4.84 -9.05 -17.94
CA SER A 219 3.80 -9.67 -17.11
C SER A 219 2.46 -9.01 -17.34
N LYS A 220 1.40 -9.82 -17.31
CA LYS A 220 0.01 -9.37 -17.22
C LYS A 220 -0.55 -9.78 -15.86
N ASN A 221 -1.30 -8.88 -15.22
CA ASN A 221 -1.99 -9.12 -13.95
C ASN A 221 -3.42 -8.62 -14.03
N ASN A 222 -4.34 -9.33 -13.39
CA ASN A 222 -5.71 -8.87 -13.17
C ASN A 222 -5.88 -8.53 -11.68
N GLN A 223 -6.65 -7.48 -11.41
CA GLN A 223 -6.97 -7.04 -10.05
C GLN A 223 -8.48 -6.95 -9.90
N TYR A 224 -9.04 -7.73 -8.97
CA TYR A 224 -10.47 -7.85 -8.73
C TYR A 224 -10.95 -7.03 -7.53
N ILE A 225 -10.02 -6.57 -6.70
CA ILE A 225 -10.29 -5.73 -5.54
C ILE A 225 -9.76 -4.34 -5.83
N HIS A 226 -10.59 -3.34 -5.62
CA HIS A 226 -10.32 -1.95 -5.97
C HIS A 226 -10.31 -1.07 -4.72
N LEU A 227 -9.53 -0.01 -4.78
CA LEU A 227 -9.50 1.06 -3.80
C LEU A 227 -9.93 2.35 -4.50
N ALA A 228 -11.09 2.88 -4.13
CA ALA A 228 -11.50 4.20 -4.59
C ALA A 228 -11.07 5.25 -3.58
N SER A 229 -10.37 6.25 -4.09
CA SER A 229 -9.82 7.34 -3.31
C SER A 229 -10.57 8.62 -3.61
N MET A 230 -11.11 9.26 -2.60
CA MET A 230 -11.74 10.56 -2.76
C MET A 230 -10.68 11.65 -2.97
N SER A 231 -10.88 12.48 -3.96
CA SER A 231 -9.85 13.39 -4.48
C SER A 231 -9.55 14.63 -3.63
N GLY A 232 -10.08 14.80 -2.48
CA GLY A 232 -9.86 16.01 -1.69
C GLY A 232 -9.05 15.83 -0.41
N VAL A 233 -8.96 14.60 0.10
CA VAL A 233 -8.39 14.32 1.42
C VAL A 233 -7.48 13.11 1.36
N SER A 234 -6.25 13.23 1.86
CA SER A 234 -5.31 12.10 1.99
C SER A 234 -5.52 11.35 3.32
N LEU A 235 -6.76 11.19 3.77
CA LEU A 235 -7.08 10.39 4.96
C LEU A 235 -7.14 8.90 4.59
N PRO A 236 -6.93 7.99 5.53
CA PRO A 236 -7.09 6.55 5.32
C PRO A 236 -8.58 6.14 5.25
N THR A 237 -9.38 6.91 4.51
CA THR A 237 -10.83 6.74 4.32
C THR A 237 -11.16 6.21 2.93
N ASP A 238 -10.16 5.75 2.18
CA ASP A 238 -10.35 5.15 0.87
C ASP A 238 -11.16 3.85 1.00
N LEU A 239 -12.17 3.66 0.15
CA LEU A 239 -13.08 2.52 0.23
C LEU A 239 -12.59 1.33 -0.58
N TRP A 240 -12.57 0.15 0.05
CA TRP A 240 -12.32 -1.13 -0.60
C TRP A 240 -13.61 -1.72 -1.12
N PHE A 241 -13.62 -2.12 -2.39
CA PHE A 241 -14.76 -2.78 -3.01
C PHE A 241 -14.31 -3.76 -4.10
N PRO A 242 -15.10 -4.80 -4.38
CA PRO A 242 -14.77 -5.80 -5.39
C PRO A 242 -15.24 -5.39 -6.78
N SER A 243 -14.78 -6.13 -7.78
CA SER A 243 -15.41 -6.13 -9.12
C SER A 243 -16.88 -6.53 -9.02
N SER A 244 -17.72 -5.92 -9.85
CA SER A 244 -19.18 -6.11 -9.85
C SER A 244 -19.70 -6.16 -11.30
N GLU A 245 -21.01 -6.12 -11.50
CA GLU A 245 -21.58 -6.01 -12.85
C GLU A 245 -21.10 -4.76 -13.60
N LEU A 246 -20.84 -3.66 -12.89
CA LEU A 246 -20.35 -2.40 -13.47
C LEU A 246 -18.82 -2.30 -13.43
N VAL A 247 -18.20 -2.77 -12.35
CA VAL A 247 -16.76 -2.65 -12.11
C VAL A 247 -16.02 -3.83 -12.67
N LYS A 248 -15.43 -3.68 -13.85
CA LYS A 248 -14.56 -4.70 -14.46
C LYS A 248 -13.24 -4.82 -13.72
N PRO A 249 -12.59 -6.00 -13.73
CA PRO A 249 -11.23 -6.15 -13.21
C PRO A 249 -10.26 -5.17 -13.87
N GLN A 250 -9.40 -4.55 -13.07
CA GLN A 250 -8.29 -3.77 -13.61
C GLN A 250 -7.25 -4.71 -14.23
N ILE A 251 -6.68 -4.32 -15.36
CA ILE A 251 -5.65 -5.08 -16.05
C ILE A 251 -4.40 -4.23 -16.12
N GLY A 252 -3.28 -4.79 -15.66
CA GLY A 252 -1.97 -4.19 -15.78
C GLY A 252 -1.05 -5.06 -16.65
N ILE A 253 -0.47 -4.48 -17.70
CA ILE A 253 0.56 -5.13 -18.50
C ILE A 253 1.86 -4.35 -18.29
N GLN A 254 2.88 -5.03 -17.78
CA GLN A 254 4.17 -4.41 -17.49
C GLN A 254 5.26 -4.98 -18.37
N TYR A 255 6.05 -4.10 -18.95
CA TYR A 255 7.30 -4.36 -19.67
C TYR A 255 8.43 -3.77 -18.84
N SER A 256 9.52 -4.52 -18.67
CA SER A 256 10.69 -4.05 -17.93
C SER A 256 11.98 -4.53 -18.57
N ALA A 257 13.01 -3.71 -18.47
CA ALA A 257 14.38 -4.06 -18.86
C ALA A 257 15.35 -3.43 -17.86
N GLY A 258 16.40 -4.16 -17.49
CA GLY A 258 17.39 -3.69 -16.53
C GLY A 258 18.79 -4.19 -16.84
N TYR A 259 19.78 -3.34 -16.55
CA TYR A 259 21.20 -3.68 -16.56
C TYR A 259 21.74 -3.60 -15.14
N PHE A 260 22.45 -4.65 -14.73
CA PHE A 260 23.01 -4.82 -13.40
C PHE A 260 24.49 -5.12 -13.51
N ARG A 261 25.30 -4.52 -12.64
CA ARG A 261 26.73 -4.77 -12.62
C ARG A 261 27.30 -4.72 -11.22
N ASN A 262 28.07 -5.75 -10.89
CA ASN A 262 28.93 -5.78 -9.71
C ASN A 262 30.37 -5.49 -10.12
N PHE A 263 31.08 -4.64 -9.37
CA PHE A 263 32.45 -4.27 -9.67
C PHE A 263 33.31 -4.14 -8.42
N LYS A 264 34.64 -4.08 -8.63
CA LYS A 264 35.64 -4.08 -7.55
C LYS A 264 35.44 -5.23 -6.55
N LYS A 265 35.37 -6.49 -7.05
CA LYS A 265 35.16 -7.71 -6.26
C LYS A 265 33.89 -7.65 -5.40
N ASN A 266 32.77 -7.26 -5.99
CA ASN A 266 31.46 -7.10 -5.37
C ASN A 266 31.41 -6.01 -4.27
N LYS A 267 32.40 -5.11 -4.24
CA LYS A 267 32.37 -3.97 -3.31
C LYS A 267 31.26 -2.98 -3.69
N TYR A 268 30.97 -2.88 -4.97
CA TYR A 268 29.91 -2.02 -5.50
C TYR A 268 28.97 -2.83 -6.37
N GLU A 269 27.69 -2.49 -6.28
CA GLU A 269 26.59 -2.96 -7.12
C GLU A 269 25.89 -1.74 -7.72
N ALA A 270 25.65 -1.75 -9.03
CA ALA A 270 24.88 -0.71 -9.71
C ALA A 270 23.84 -1.34 -10.61
N SER A 271 22.68 -0.70 -10.72
CA SER A 271 21.65 -1.05 -11.70
C SER A 271 20.99 0.17 -12.31
N ILE A 272 20.50 -0.01 -13.53
CA ILE A 272 19.57 0.87 -14.21
C ILE A 272 18.45 -0.02 -14.72
N GLU A 273 17.21 0.32 -14.33
CA GLU A 273 16.01 -0.40 -14.76
C GLU A 273 15.02 0.58 -15.37
N VAL A 274 14.36 0.18 -16.45
CA VAL A 274 13.30 0.96 -17.09
C VAL A 274 12.05 0.11 -17.18
N TYR A 275 10.90 0.74 -17.05
CA TYR A 275 9.63 0.05 -17.18
C TYR A 275 8.58 0.90 -17.88
N TYR A 276 7.60 0.21 -18.46
CA TYR A 276 6.36 0.75 -18.96
C TYR A 276 5.21 -0.14 -18.50
N LYS A 277 4.12 0.47 -18.01
CA LYS A 277 2.88 -0.20 -17.61
C LYS A 277 1.72 0.37 -18.40
N ASP A 278 0.95 -0.50 -19.04
CA ASP A 278 -0.37 -0.21 -19.57
C ASP A 278 -1.41 -0.61 -18.52
N LEU A 279 -2.35 0.30 -18.22
CA LEU A 279 -3.34 0.14 -17.17
C LEU A 279 -4.74 0.32 -17.76
N GLN A 280 -5.57 -0.72 -17.65
CA GLN A 280 -6.92 -0.75 -18.22
C GLN A 280 -7.96 -0.95 -17.13
N ASN A 281 -9.19 -0.47 -17.38
CA ASN A 281 -10.33 -0.54 -16.46
C ASN A 281 -10.02 0.11 -15.11
N LEU A 282 -9.27 1.22 -15.10
CA LEU A 282 -9.05 1.99 -13.89
C LEU A 282 -10.35 2.56 -13.38
N VAL A 283 -10.42 2.77 -12.07
CA VAL A 283 -11.62 3.24 -11.38
C VAL A 283 -11.31 4.52 -10.64
N GLU A 284 -12.21 5.49 -10.73
CA GLU A 284 -12.21 6.74 -9.97
C GLU A 284 -13.64 7.10 -9.56
N TYR A 285 -13.80 7.95 -8.55
CA TYR A 285 -15.08 8.60 -8.29
C TYR A 285 -15.42 9.59 -9.41
N LYS A 286 -16.70 9.69 -9.78
CA LYS A 286 -17.22 10.75 -10.64
C LYS A 286 -16.89 12.13 -10.06
N GLU A 287 -16.92 13.14 -10.89
CA GLU A 287 -16.80 14.52 -10.41
C GLU A 287 -17.95 14.85 -9.45
N ASN A 288 -17.64 15.59 -8.38
CA ASN A 288 -18.58 16.01 -7.34
C ASN A 288 -19.23 14.90 -6.50
N SER A 289 -18.84 13.63 -6.65
CA SER A 289 -19.31 12.55 -5.75
C SER A 289 -18.85 12.81 -4.31
N GLN A 290 -19.73 12.58 -3.34
CA GLN A 290 -19.48 12.73 -1.91
C GLN A 290 -19.60 11.39 -1.18
N PRO A 291 -18.96 11.19 0.00
CA PRO A 291 -19.04 9.93 0.76
C PRO A 291 -20.47 9.58 1.21
N ASP A 292 -21.28 10.57 1.48
CA ASP A 292 -22.67 10.45 1.88
C ASP A 292 -23.60 10.05 0.73
N ASP A 293 -23.19 10.23 -0.51
CA ASP A 293 -23.91 9.73 -1.69
C ASP A 293 -24.07 8.20 -1.70
N ASN A 294 -23.26 7.49 -0.90
CA ASN A 294 -23.35 6.03 -0.76
C ASN A 294 -24.46 5.56 0.19
N ILE A 295 -25.14 6.46 0.91
CA ILE A 295 -26.28 6.12 1.74
C ILE A 295 -27.46 5.72 0.85
N ASN A 296 -27.97 4.49 1.02
CA ASN A 296 -29.03 3.90 0.16
C ASN A 296 -28.67 3.83 -1.34
N ASP A 297 -27.39 3.66 -1.65
CA ASP A 297 -26.89 3.45 -3.00
C ASP A 297 -25.77 2.42 -3.03
N ASN A 298 -25.36 1.99 -4.23
CA ASN A 298 -24.18 1.17 -4.40
C ASN A 298 -22.97 2.04 -4.74
N VAL A 299 -21.84 1.78 -4.12
CA VAL A 299 -20.58 2.50 -4.37
C VAL A 299 -20.24 2.57 -5.86
N ASP A 300 -20.50 1.50 -6.60
CA ASP A 300 -20.19 1.42 -8.04
C ASP A 300 -21.06 2.34 -8.93
N ASN A 301 -22.19 2.86 -8.45
CA ASN A 301 -22.94 3.91 -9.14
C ASN A 301 -22.23 5.27 -9.11
N GLN A 302 -21.34 5.48 -8.14
CA GLN A 302 -20.55 6.70 -7.95
C GLN A 302 -19.23 6.69 -8.74
N LEU A 303 -18.95 5.60 -9.45
CA LEU A 303 -17.66 5.37 -10.09
C LEU A 303 -17.72 5.62 -11.59
N THR A 304 -16.57 6.02 -12.14
CA THR A 304 -16.30 6.11 -13.56
C THR A 304 -15.08 5.28 -13.92
N PHE A 305 -14.94 4.90 -15.18
CA PHE A 305 -13.95 3.95 -15.65
C PHE A 305 -13.05 4.55 -16.70
N GLY A 306 -11.78 4.22 -16.63
CA GLY A 306 -10.78 4.80 -17.51
C GLY A 306 -9.59 3.89 -17.75
N LYS A 307 -8.57 4.49 -18.32
CA LYS A 307 -7.29 3.85 -18.62
C LYS A 307 -6.14 4.74 -18.14
N GLY A 308 -4.95 4.19 -18.12
CA GLY A 308 -3.77 4.95 -17.76
C GLY A 308 -2.49 4.25 -18.18
N TYR A 309 -1.38 4.90 -17.90
CA TYR A 309 -0.07 4.32 -18.09
C TYR A 309 0.90 4.83 -17.05
N SER A 310 1.95 4.06 -16.82
CA SER A 310 3.07 4.48 -15.98
C SER A 310 4.38 4.06 -16.63
N TYR A 311 5.39 4.93 -16.59
CA TYR A 311 6.74 4.59 -17.01
C TYR A 311 7.77 5.28 -16.15
N GLY A 312 8.97 4.72 -16.10
CA GLY A 312 10.04 5.29 -15.31
C GLY A 312 11.39 4.65 -15.55
N ALA A 313 12.41 5.28 -14.94
CA ALA A 313 13.76 4.78 -14.86
C ALA A 313 14.21 4.80 -13.40
N GLU A 314 14.80 3.70 -12.97
CA GLU A 314 15.29 3.48 -11.61
C GLU A 314 16.80 3.31 -11.65
N PHE A 315 17.52 4.06 -10.82
CA PHE A 315 18.96 4.02 -10.67
C PHE A 315 19.31 3.58 -9.25
N PHE A 316 20.17 2.59 -9.14
CA PHE A 316 20.60 2.09 -7.85
C PHE A 316 22.12 1.97 -7.81
N LEU A 317 22.72 2.43 -6.71
CA LEU A 317 24.14 2.28 -6.44
C LEU A 317 24.33 1.89 -4.97
N LYS A 318 24.99 0.76 -4.72
CA LYS A 318 25.28 0.26 -3.40
C LYS A 318 26.77 0.00 -3.23
N LYS A 319 27.28 0.36 -2.07
CA LYS A 319 28.61 -0.03 -1.56
C LYS A 319 28.43 -0.93 -0.37
N SER A 320 28.91 -2.18 -0.45
CA SER A 320 28.64 -3.24 0.53
C SER A 320 29.80 -3.50 1.50
N LEU A 321 31.04 -3.12 1.14
CA LEU A 321 32.24 -3.49 1.90
C LEU A 321 33.03 -2.28 2.40
N GLY A 322 33.63 -2.41 3.59
CA GLY A 322 34.45 -1.40 4.29
C GLY A 322 33.65 -0.63 5.32
N ASP A 323 34.35 0.17 6.12
CA ASP A 323 33.78 0.90 7.26
C ASP A 323 32.65 1.85 6.86
N PHE A 324 32.74 2.43 5.66
CA PHE A 324 31.66 3.18 5.03
C PHE A 324 30.92 2.28 4.03
N ASN A 325 29.64 2.06 4.24
CA ASN A 325 28.74 1.32 3.36
C ASN A 325 27.38 2.04 3.23
N GLY A 326 26.58 1.62 2.27
CA GLY A 326 25.27 2.25 2.04
C GLY A 326 24.82 2.14 0.60
N TRP A 327 23.69 2.82 0.29
CA TRP A 327 23.15 2.82 -1.05
C TRP A 327 22.40 4.12 -1.36
N ILE A 328 22.28 4.40 -2.64
CA ILE A 328 21.51 5.49 -3.22
C ILE A 328 20.57 4.86 -4.25
N GLY A 329 19.28 5.12 -4.11
CA GLY A 329 18.25 4.78 -5.08
C GLY A 329 17.57 6.04 -5.57
N TYR A 330 17.44 6.18 -6.88
CA TYR A 330 16.72 7.28 -7.50
C TYR A 330 15.76 6.75 -8.54
N THR A 331 14.50 7.16 -8.47
CA THR A 331 13.45 6.84 -9.43
C THR A 331 12.93 8.12 -10.07
N TRP A 332 12.93 8.14 -11.39
CA TRP A 332 12.17 9.09 -12.17
C TRP A 332 10.98 8.37 -12.80
N SER A 333 9.76 8.87 -12.58
CA SER A 333 8.55 8.19 -13.06
C SER A 333 7.45 9.16 -13.47
N LYS A 334 6.52 8.67 -14.28
CA LYS A 334 5.29 9.36 -14.67
C LYS A 334 4.13 8.36 -14.67
N THR A 335 3.03 8.71 -14.00
CA THR A 335 1.79 7.95 -13.99
C THR A 335 0.62 8.84 -14.35
N MET A 336 -0.05 8.54 -15.46
CA MET A 336 -1.15 9.32 -16.00
C MET A 336 -2.41 8.48 -16.14
N ARG A 337 -3.55 9.15 -16.07
CA ARG A 337 -4.89 8.55 -16.17
C ARG A 337 -5.76 9.36 -17.13
N THR A 338 -6.72 8.70 -17.77
CA THR A 338 -7.72 9.30 -18.65
C THR A 338 -9.06 8.65 -18.38
N PHE A 339 -10.08 9.46 -18.12
CA PHE A 339 -11.47 9.06 -17.90
C PHE A 339 -12.37 9.99 -18.71
N GLU A 340 -13.37 9.46 -19.38
CA GLU A 340 -14.26 10.28 -20.23
C GLU A 340 -15.06 11.32 -19.42
N GLU A 341 -15.47 10.94 -18.20
CA GLU A 341 -16.31 11.76 -17.31
C GLU A 341 -15.49 12.62 -16.32
N ILE A 342 -14.15 12.65 -16.44
CA ILE A 342 -13.27 13.45 -15.58
C ILE A 342 -12.43 14.36 -16.46
N ASN A 343 -12.32 15.64 -16.09
CA ASN A 343 -11.54 16.66 -16.81
C ASN A 343 -11.92 16.74 -18.31
N GLU A 344 -13.17 16.48 -18.68
CA GLU A 344 -13.63 16.47 -20.07
C GLU A 344 -12.86 15.47 -20.96
N GLY A 345 -12.42 14.33 -20.39
CA GLY A 345 -11.62 13.33 -21.09
C GLY A 345 -10.14 13.66 -21.24
N ARG A 346 -9.66 14.76 -20.66
CA ARG A 346 -8.24 15.15 -20.70
C ARG A 346 -7.42 14.28 -19.73
N GLU A 347 -6.19 14.00 -20.14
CA GLU A 347 -5.23 13.25 -19.30
C GLU A 347 -4.82 14.04 -18.05
N PHE A 348 -4.72 13.36 -16.89
CA PHE A 348 -4.28 13.94 -15.62
C PHE A 348 -3.35 13.01 -14.83
N PRO A 349 -2.51 13.54 -13.93
CA PRO A 349 -1.63 12.72 -13.08
C PRO A 349 -2.43 11.85 -12.12
N ALA A 350 -1.99 10.62 -11.89
CA ALA A 350 -2.52 9.83 -10.78
C ALA A 350 -2.22 10.52 -9.43
N LYS A 351 -3.07 10.35 -8.41
CA LYS A 351 -2.88 10.88 -7.06
C LYS A 351 -1.49 10.58 -6.50
N TYR A 352 -0.96 9.39 -6.77
CA TYR A 352 0.34 8.92 -6.30
C TYR A 352 1.48 9.14 -7.30
N ASP A 353 1.26 9.94 -8.35
CA ASP A 353 2.34 10.29 -9.29
C ASP A 353 3.40 11.12 -8.58
N ARG A 354 4.58 10.56 -8.42
CA ARG A 354 5.78 11.21 -7.92
C ARG A 354 6.83 11.23 -8.99
N ARG A 355 7.18 12.43 -9.46
CA ARG A 355 8.11 12.59 -10.58
C ARG A 355 9.52 12.17 -10.23
N ASN A 356 9.96 12.46 -9.03
CA ASN A 356 11.28 12.15 -8.52
C ASN A 356 11.13 11.55 -7.13
N ASP A 357 11.82 10.45 -6.88
CA ASP A 357 11.96 9.81 -5.59
C ASP A 357 13.44 9.47 -5.38
N LEU A 358 14.04 9.95 -4.31
CA LEU A 358 15.43 9.74 -3.95
C LEU A 358 15.50 9.18 -2.52
N SER A 359 16.21 8.08 -2.36
CA SER A 359 16.54 7.50 -1.08
C SER A 359 18.04 7.30 -0.95
N VAL A 360 18.60 7.76 0.15
CA VAL A 360 20.02 7.65 0.49
C VAL A 360 20.14 7.04 1.87
N ILE A 361 20.79 5.89 1.97
CA ILE A 361 21.09 5.23 3.25
C ILE A 361 22.60 5.06 3.34
N MET A 362 23.18 5.53 4.43
CA MET A 362 24.62 5.44 4.68
C MET A 362 24.89 4.93 6.10
N GLN A 363 25.91 4.13 6.25
CA GLN A 363 26.44 3.67 7.53
C GLN A 363 27.94 3.84 7.55
N TYR A 364 28.44 4.28 8.70
CA TYR A 364 29.87 4.42 8.94
C TYR A 364 30.25 3.80 10.28
N ASP A 365 31.10 2.76 10.23
CA ASP A 365 31.70 2.14 11.40
C ASP A 365 32.92 2.97 11.81
N ILE A 366 32.73 3.86 12.80
CA ILE A 366 33.86 4.68 13.36
C ILE A 366 34.84 3.78 14.02
N THR A 367 34.35 2.77 14.74
CA THR A 367 35.11 1.70 15.38
C THR A 367 34.24 0.45 15.41
N ASP A 368 34.79 -0.69 15.84
CA ASP A 368 34.03 -1.95 16.04
C ASP A 368 32.81 -1.78 16.97
N ARG A 369 32.79 -0.71 17.77
CA ARG A 369 31.75 -0.44 18.76
C ARG A 369 30.85 0.74 18.45
N TRP A 370 31.31 1.65 17.64
CA TRP A 370 30.57 2.87 17.26
C TRP A 370 30.23 2.85 15.79
N ASN A 371 28.93 2.91 15.50
CA ASN A 371 28.39 3.02 14.15
C ASN A 371 27.50 4.24 14.07
N VAL A 372 27.59 4.99 12.97
CA VAL A 372 26.71 6.11 12.63
C VAL A 372 25.91 5.72 11.40
N GLY A 373 24.60 5.84 11.49
CA GLY A 373 23.66 5.67 10.39
C GLY A 373 23.05 7.01 9.96
N PHE A 374 22.90 7.20 8.67
CA PHE A 374 22.23 8.35 8.07
C PHE A 374 21.24 7.87 7.03
N ALA A 375 20.02 8.45 7.04
CA ALA A 375 19.01 8.23 6.04
C ALA A 375 18.51 9.59 5.52
N PHE A 376 18.38 9.71 4.20
CA PHE A 376 17.74 10.84 3.57
C PHE A 376 16.74 10.36 2.53
N VAL A 377 15.55 10.93 2.55
CA VAL A 377 14.50 10.68 1.56
C VAL A 377 14.00 12.01 0.98
N TYR A 378 13.75 11.99 -0.32
CA TYR A 378 13.12 13.08 -1.04
C TYR A 378 12.11 12.50 -2.02
N ALA A 379 10.90 13.07 -2.06
CA ALA A 379 9.89 12.73 -3.05
C ALA A 379 9.15 13.99 -3.53
N THR A 380 8.92 14.09 -4.82
CA THR A 380 8.00 15.10 -5.37
C THR A 380 6.63 14.98 -4.71
N GLY A 381 5.99 16.09 -4.39
CA GLY A 381 4.67 16.11 -3.76
C GLY A 381 3.62 15.37 -4.58
N SER A 382 2.70 14.71 -3.89
CA SER A 382 1.56 14.02 -4.51
C SER A 382 0.66 15.00 -5.24
N ALA A 383 0.02 14.54 -6.32
CA ALA A 383 -0.96 15.32 -7.05
C ALA A 383 -2.26 15.47 -6.23
N ILE A 384 -2.87 16.63 -6.30
CA ILE A 384 -4.05 16.99 -5.51
C ILE A 384 -5.02 17.86 -6.32
N THR A 385 -6.30 17.72 -6.04
CA THR A 385 -7.37 18.61 -6.53
C THR A 385 -7.66 19.66 -5.47
N LEU A 386 -7.75 20.92 -5.85
CA LEU A 386 -8.00 22.03 -4.93
C LEU A 386 -9.35 22.69 -5.21
N PRO A 387 -10.06 23.20 -4.19
CA PRO A 387 -11.20 24.07 -4.41
C PRO A 387 -10.71 25.42 -4.99
N GLU A 388 -11.31 25.87 -6.08
CA GLU A 388 -10.95 27.14 -6.72
C GLU A 388 -11.93 28.25 -6.41
N LYS A 389 -13.22 27.91 -6.27
CA LYS A 389 -14.29 28.87 -6.01
C LYS A 389 -15.37 28.25 -5.16
N ARG A 390 -16.14 29.09 -4.48
CA ARG A 390 -17.43 28.73 -3.88
C ARG A 390 -18.46 29.77 -4.26
N TYR A 391 -19.67 29.29 -4.48
CA TYR A 391 -20.84 30.18 -4.64
C TYR A 391 -22.03 29.58 -3.91
N PHE A 392 -22.94 30.44 -3.51
CA PHE A 392 -24.19 30.04 -2.88
C PHE A 392 -25.20 29.76 -3.98
N ASP A 393 -25.77 28.57 -3.99
CA ASP A 393 -26.89 28.21 -4.84
C ASP A 393 -28.19 28.52 -4.10
N PRO A 394 -28.95 29.55 -4.53
CA PRO A 394 -30.19 29.94 -3.88
C PRO A 394 -31.33 28.93 -4.13
N ILE A 395 -31.23 28.07 -5.13
CA ILE A 395 -32.27 27.06 -5.46
C ILE A 395 -32.12 25.88 -4.49
N GLU A 396 -30.89 25.38 -4.32
CA GLU A 396 -30.59 24.25 -3.43
C GLU A 396 -30.29 24.70 -1.99
N ASN A 397 -30.27 26.02 -1.74
CA ASN A 397 -29.96 26.64 -0.44
C ASN A 397 -28.67 26.10 0.20
N ARG A 398 -27.62 25.89 -0.63
CA ARG A 398 -26.32 25.37 -0.20
C ARG A 398 -25.16 26.07 -0.87
N LEU A 399 -23.99 25.97 -0.22
CA LEU A 399 -22.71 26.38 -0.82
C LEU A 399 -22.20 25.27 -1.76
N ILE A 400 -21.99 25.65 -3.01
CA ILE A 400 -21.37 24.77 -4.01
C ILE A 400 -19.89 25.12 -4.12
N THR A 401 -19.03 24.09 -4.05
CA THR A 401 -17.59 24.22 -4.27
C THR A 401 -17.26 23.85 -5.71
N VAL A 402 -16.58 24.75 -6.41
CA VAL A 402 -16.01 24.47 -7.73
C VAL A 402 -14.58 24.00 -7.54
N TRP A 403 -14.30 22.82 -8.01
CA TRP A 403 -12.98 22.20 -7.91
C TRP A 403 -12.14 22.48 -9.15
N SER A 404 -10.81 22.53 -8.99
CA SER A 404 -9.86 22.50 -10.10
C SER A 404 -9.99 21.23 -10.92
N ASP A 405 -9.34 21.19 -12.07
CA ASP A 405 -9.12 19.91 -12.77
C ASP A 405 -8.54 18.86 -11.80
N ARG A 406 -8.93 17.61 -11.98
CA ARG A 406 -8.50 16.48 -11.16
C ARG A 406 -6.98 16.42 -11.10
N ASN A 407 -6.42 16.47 -9.87
CA ASN A 407 -5.00 16.35 -9.61
C ASN A 407 -4.12 17.39 -10.35
N ALA A 408 -4.66 18.57 -10.62
CA ALA A 408 -3.95 19.64 -11.34
C ALA A 408 -2.80 20.26 -10.52
N TYR A 409 -2.88 20.21 -9.21
CA TYR A 409 -1.89 20.77 -8.31
C TYR A 409 -1.03 19.70 -7.64
N ARG A 410 0.07 20.12 -7.00
CA ARG A 410 0.93 19.23 -6.22
C ARG A 410 1.16 19.78 -4.82
N LEU A 411 1.15 18.87 -3.84
CA LEU A 411 1.62 19.18 -2.50
C LEU A 411 3.11 19.59 -2.55
N PRO A 412 3.60 20.35 -1.56
CA PRO A 412 5.03 20.58 -1.38
C PRO A 412 5.81 19.26 -1.33
N ALA A 413 7.04 19.26 -1.82
CA ALA A 413 7.89 18.09 -1.81
C ALA A 413 8.11 17.57 -0.39
N TYR A 414 8.03 16.26 -0.24
CA TYR A 414 8.39 15.55 0.99
C TYR A 414 9.90 15.34 1.03
N HIS A 415 10.56 15.74 2.11
CA HIS A 415 11.95 15.35 2.35
C HIS A 415 12.27 15.31 3.84
N ARG A 416 13.19 14.41 4.21
CA ARG A 416 13.56 14.17 5.60
C ARG A 416 14.97 13.60 5.67
N ALA A 417 15.73 14.01 6.69
CA ALA A 417 16.95 13.35 7.09
C ALA A 417 16.81 12.79 8.50
N ASP A 418 17.33 11.59 8.69
CA ASP A 418 17.40 10.90 9.98
C ASP A 418 18.85 10.54 10.27
N ILE A 419 19.24 10.58 11.53
CA ILE A 419 20.55 10.17 11.98
C ILE A 419 20.43 9.20 13.15
N SER A 420 21.34 8.24 13.22
CA SER A 420 21.42 7.32 14.35
C SER A 420 22.87 7.06 14.74
N VAL A 421 23.09 6.90 16.03
CA VAL A 421 24.38 6.51 16.59
C VAL A 421 24.18 5.25 17.41
N THR A 422 24.88 4.20 17.04
CA THR A 422 24.81 2.91 17.73
C THR A 422 26.10 2.65 18.47
N PHE A 423 25.98 2.32 19.76
CA PHE A 423 27.06 1.94 20.61
C PHE A 423 26.92 0.49 21.10
N LYS A 424 27.88 -0.37 20.75
CA LYS A 424 27.94 -1.78 21.19
C LYS A 424 28.78 -1.91 22.44
N GLY A 425 28.22 -2.49 23.48
CA GLY A 425 28.97 -2.85 24.70
C GLY A 425 30.09 -3.84 24.39
N LYS A 426 31.11 -3.91 25.24
CA LYS A 426 32.17 -4.93 25.10
C LYS A 426 31.60 -6.32 25.28
N GLU A 427 31.94 -7.26 24.38
CA GLU A 427 31.50 -8.66 24.45
C GLU A 427 32.21 -9.43 25.55
N PHE A 428 33.44 -9.04 25.86
CA PHE A 428 34.27 -9.69 26.87
C PHE A 428 34.52 -8.75 28.05
N LYS A 429 34.61 -9.32 29.25
CA LYS A 429 35.12 -8.66 30.45
C LYS A 429 36.43 -9.32 30.86
N THR A 430 37.40 -8.50 31.27
CA THR A 430 38.63 -9.00 31.87
C THR A 430 38.34 -9.39 33.31
N ILE A 431 38.59 -10.64 33.66
CA ILE A 431 38.52 -11.15 35.03
C ILE A 431 39.91 -11.61 35.44
N LYS A 432 40.26 -11.43 36.71
CA LYS A 432 41.49 -11.98 37.28
C LYS A 432 41.19 -13.41 37.71
N ASN A 433 41.88 -14.38 37.14
CA ASN A 433 41.77 -15.77 37.56
C ASN A 433 42.31 -15.87 39.00
N VAL A 434 41.48 -16.38 39.90
CA VAL A 434 41.79 -16.42 41.34
C VAL A 434 42.96 -17.37 41.66
N GLU A 435 43.14 -18.44 40.88
CA GLU A 435 44.17 -19.46 41.09
C GLU A 435 45.50 -19.06 40.46
N THR A 436 45.48 -18.45 39.27
CA THR A 436 46.74 -18.16 38.54
C THR A 436 47.19 -16.72 38.65
N GLY A 437 46.33 -15.82 39.17
CA GLY A 437 46.55 -14.38 39.23
C GLY A 437 46.55 -13.67 37.87
N LYS A 438 46.39 -14.38 36.75
CA LYS A 438 46.42 -13.84 35.38
C LYS A 438 45.09 -13.25 34.96
N ALA A 439 45.14 -12.24 34.08
CA ALA A 439 43.99 -11.65 33.47
C ALA A 439 43.45 -12.56 32.37
N GLU A 440 42.17 -12.96 32.46
CA GLU A 440 41.48 -13.77 31.48
C GLU A 440 40.29 -13.01 30.88
N GLN A 441 40.02 -13.24 29.59
CA GLN A 441 38.85 -12.68 28.88
C GLN A 441 37.67 -13.64 29.06
N LYS A 442 36.62 -13.21 29.76
CA LYS A 442 35.39 -13.99 29.89
C LYS A 442 34.26 -13.31 29.07
N LYS A 443 33.59 -14.06 28.23
CA LYS A 443 32.43 -13.57 27.50
C LYS A 443 31.33 -13.15 28.47
N LYS A 444 30.72 -11.98 28.23
CA LYS A 444 29.63 -11.50 29.06
C LYS A 444 28.37 -12.32 28.79
N THR A 445 27.59 -12.59 29.82
CA THR A 445 26.29 -13.25 29.72
C THR A 445 25.27 -12.34 29.03
N VAL A 446 25.39 -11.03 29.25
CA VAL A 446 24.50 -10.04 28.64
C VAL A 446 25.33 -9.14 27.72
N LEU A 447 24.97 -9.14 26.43
CA LEU A 447 25.46 -8.20 25.42
C LEU A 447 24.50 -7.04 25.32
N SER A 448 25.00 -5.83 25.33
CA SER A 448 24.20 -4.61 25.36
C SER A 448 24.55 -3.72 24.17
N THR A 449 23.54 -3.17 23.52
CA THR A 449 23.70 -2.21 22.45
C THR A 449 22.71 -1.04 22.68
N TRP A 450 23.23 0.17 22.63
CA TRP A 450 22.48 1.40 22.74
C TRP A 450 22.37 2.03 21.34
N ASN A 451 21.19 2.50 20.99
CA ASN A 451 20.96 3.26 19.77
C ASN A 451 20.28 4.58 20.15
N LEU A 452 20.93 5.69 19.81
CA LEU A 452 20.34 7.03 19.87
C LEU A 452 20.04 7.46 18.44
N SER A 453 18.80 7.84 18.18
CA SER A 453 18.38 8.27 16.84
C SER A 453 17.54 9.55 16.90
N VAL A 454 17.61 10.31 15.82
CA VAL A 454 16.81 11.51 15.61
C VAL A 454 16.12 11.37 14.26
N PHE A 455 14.81 11.24 14.29
CA PHE A 455 13.95 11.28 13.13
C PHE A 455 13.67 12.73 12.77
N ASN A 456 13.65 13.05 11.48
CA ASN A 456 13.41 14.40 10.96
C ASN A 456 14.37 15.45 11.55
N LEU A 457 15.65 15.25 11.33
CA LEU A 457 16.78 15.98 11.96
C LEU A 457 16.65 17.52 11.85
N TYR A 458 16.11 18.03 10.77
CA TYR A 458 15.94 19.48 10.55
C TYR A 458 14.49 19.95 10.71
N ASN A 459 13.64 19.14 11.39
CA ASN A 459 12.26 19.52 11.76
C ASN A 459 11.39 20.00 10.58
N ARG A 460 11.50 19.35 9.42
CA ARG A 460 10.69 19.67 8.24
C ARG A 460 9.24 19.40 8.50
N LYS A 461 8.38 20.37 8.28
CA LYS A 461 6.91 20.18 8.27
C LYS A 461 6.50 19.58 6.93
N ASN A 462 6.59 18.24 6.82
CA ASN A 462 6.18 17.53 5.63
C ASN A 462 4.66 17.46 5.52
N PRO A 463 4.07 17.72 4.34
CA PRO A 463 2.63 17.67 4.17
C PRO A 463 2.13 16.23 4.34
N TYR A 464 1.13 16.07 5.19
CA TYR A 464 0.35 14.83 5.32
C TYR A 464 -0.96 14.97 4.55
N PHE A 465 -1.74 16.01 4.86
CA PHE A 465 -2.90 16.44 4.07
C PHE A 465 -3.11 17.95 4.19
N LEU A 466 -3.93 18.49 3.27
CA LEU A 466 -4.43 19.86 3.35
C LEU A 466 -5.89 19.83 3.74
N PHE A 467 -6.32 20.75 4.59
CA PHE A 467 -7.73 21.08 4.80
C PHE A 467 -7.93 22.57 4.56
N PHE A 468 -9.16 22.92 4.22
CA PHE A 468 -9.51 24.30 3.88
C PHE A 468 -10.38 24.85 5.00
N ASP A 469 -9.93 25.97 5.57
CA ASP A 469 -10.67 26.76 6.51
C ASP A 469 -11.39 27.88 5.78
N TYR A 470 -12.58 28.22 6.24
CA TYR A 470 -13.44 29.20 5.64
C TYR A 470 -13.83 30.23 6.70
N SER A 471 -13.43 31.47 6.52
CA SER A 471 -13.75 32.58 7.40
C SER A 471 -14.44 33.70 6.64
N GLY A 472 -15.22 34.55 7.36
CA GLY A 472 -15.96 35.65 6.77
C GLY A 472 -17.46 35.36 6.61
N ASP A 473 -18.15 36.24 5.91
CA ASP A 473 -19.60 36.17 5.71
C ASP A 473 -19.92 36.13 4.22
N VAL A 474 -20.53 35.01 3.80
CA VAL A 474 -20.94 34.78 2.41
C VAL A 474 -21.92 35.83 1.91
N ASN A 475 -22.82 36.33 2.79
CA ASN A 475 -23.84 37.31 2.44
C ASN A 475 -23.24 38.68 2.13
N ASN A 476 -22.07 38.99 2.72
CA ASN A 476 -21.32 40.23 2.50
C ASN A 476 -20.24 40.13 1.42
N GLY A 477 -20.10 38.95 0.77
CA GLY A 477 -19.11 38.71 -0.28
C GLY A 477 -17.66 38.64 0.25
N ASN A 478 -17.47 38.49 1.57
CA ASN A 478 -16.17 38.49 2.23
C ASN A 478 -15.80 37.08 2.72
N LEU A 479 -15.94 36.07 1.84
CA LEU A 479 -15.48 34.72 2.14
C LEU A 479 -13.98 34.62 1.89
N ASP A 480 -13.20 34.36 2.94
CA ASP A 480 -11.77 34.04 2.86
C ASP A 480 -11.55 32.53 2.98
N VAL A 481 -10.68 31.98 2.15
CA VAL A 481 -10.38 30.56 2.11
C VAL A 481 -8.91 30.35 2.47
N GLY A 482 -8.66 29.84 3.67
CA GLY A 482 -7.34 29.45 4.14
C GLY A 482 -7.03 27.99 3.81
N ALA A 483 -5.85 27.73 3.25
CA ALA A 483 -5.34 26.36 3.08
C ALA A 483 -4.39 26.02 4.24
N ASN A 484 -4.77 25.07 5.06
CA ASN A 484 -4.00 24.62 6.22
C ASN A 484 -3.34 23.28 5.96
N GLN A 485 -2.03 23.19 6.25
CA GLN A 485 -1.28 21.96 6.11
C GLN A 485 -1.16 21.23 7.46
N VAL A 486 -1.62 20.00 7.49
CA VAL A 486 -1.31 19.08 8.60
C VAL A 486 0.01 18.37 8.31
N SER A 487 0.90 18.38 9.29
CA SER A 487 2.21 17.71 9.21
C SER A 487 2.34 16.75 10.39
N LEU A 488 2.69 15.50 10.11
CA LEU A 488 2.96 14.51 11.13
C LEU A 488 4.47 14.46 11.42
N PHE A 489 4.79 14.06 12.65
CA PHE A 489 6.15 13.75 13.10
C PHE A 489 7.17 14.90 12.90
N PRO A 490 7.20 15.86 13.83
CA PRO A 490 8.28 16.84 13.93
C PRO A 490 9.61 16.12 14.23
N ILE A 491 10.63 16.84 14.64
CA ILE A 491 11.84 16.22 15.15
C ILE A 491 11.54 15.30 16.33
N LEU A 492 11.91 14.02 16.22
CA LEU A 492 11.67 13.00 17.26
C LEU A 492 12.97 12.31 17.63
N PRO A 493 13.58 12.69 18.76
CA PRO A 493 14.68 11.92 19.34
C PRO A 493 14.16 10.62 19.95
N SER A 494 14.91 9.56 19.81
CA SER A 494 14.61 8.28 20.46
C SER A 494 15.86 7.58 20.95
N ILE A 495 15.73 6.82 22.03
CA ILE A 495 16.77 5.99 22.60
C ILE A 495 16.26 4.57 22.72
N THR A 496 17.05 3.63 22.22
CA THR A 496 16.74 2.20 22.29
C THR A 496 17.87 1.45 22.95
N TRP A 497 17.53 0.63 23.91
CA TRP A 497 18.48 -0.30 24.54
C TRP A 497 18.11 -1.73 24.15
N ASN A 498 19.04 -2.42 23.47
CA ASN A 498 18.92 -3.82 23.11
C ASN A 498 19.86 -4.64 23.96
N PHE A 499 19.42 -5.76 24.48
CA PHE A 499 20.22 -6.71 25.21
C PHE A 499 19.96 -8.14 24.72
N LYS A 500 21.04 -8.94 24.73
CA LYS A 500 21.01 -10.35 24.36
C LYS A 500 21.69 -11.15 25.46
N PHE A 501 21.05 -12.17 25.96
CA PHE A 501 21.52 -13.09 27.01
C PHE A 501 21.58 -14.53 26.48
#